data_1cb73a1a5214c2e544e9d999cb34e561
#
_entry.id   1cb73a1a5214c2e544e9d999cb34e561
#
_cell.length_a   1.000
_cell.length_b   1.000
_cell.length_c   1.000
_cell.angle_alpha   90.00
_cell.angle_beta   90.00
_cell.angle_gamma   90.00
#
_symmetry.space_group_name_H-M   'P 1'
#
loop_
_entity.id
_entity.type
_entity.pdbx_description
1 polymer ?
#
loop_
_entity_poly.entity_id
_entity_poly.type
_entity_poly.pdbx_seq_one_letter_code
_entity_poly.pdbx_strand_id
1 'polypeptide(L)'
;MNIYPSRSEFDALIKRGNAVPIYLDLTADCETPLSAYSKIRENGPTFLFESIVGGERISRYSFLGANPRKIYRVFSDHCIITEKDHSEMTVPTPADPLQLIEEEMASYVPVHIPGMPPFIGGAVGFVGHEFIHSVETTVPKPSKNPLELPVLYYLITDSVLIFDHAKQVLRICVHALCDGTDTETAYNKAVSEIERIVALLQTPQTLTHCSLQEPKIDSVPEGNISQKEFVAAVEKVKDYIRAGDVIQTVL
;
A
#
# COMPACT_ATOMS: atom_id res chain seq x y z
N MET A 1 -2.67 -16.52 23.39
CA MET A 1 -2.15 -16.46 22.00
C MET A 1 -0.63 -16.54 22.06
N ASN A 2 0.00 -17.25 21.10
CA ASN A 2 1.46 -17.29 21.02
C ASN A 2 1.97 -16.13 20.17
N ILE A 3 2.19 -15.01 20.80
CA ILE A 3 2.72 -13.79 20.14
C ILE A 3 4.24 -13.83 20.17
N TYR A 4 4.86 -13.48 19.06
CA TYR A 4 6.30 -13.47 18.86
C TYR A 4 6.77 -12.05 18.46
N PRO A 5 7.96 -11.63 18.90
CA PRO A 5 8.76 -12.24 19.97
C PRO A 5 8.05 -12.16 21.32
N SER A 6 8.46 -13.01 22.27
CA SER A 6 8.08 -12.86 23.68
C SER A 6 8.62 -11.54 24.24
N ARG A 7 8.11 -11.08 25.38
CA ARG A 7 8.56 -9.82 25.99
C ARG A 7 10.09 -9.82 26.23
N SER A 8 10.66 -10.90 26.72
CA SER A 8 12.10 -10.99 26.99
C SER A 8 12.94 -10.98 25.70
N GLU A 9 12.45 -11.59 24.62
CA GLU A 9 13.10 -11.53 23.32
C GLU A 9 13.01 -10.13 22.70
N PHE A 10 11.86 -9.46 22.85
CA PHE A 10 11.69 -8.10 22.41
C PHE A 10 12.70 -7.14 23.06
N ASP A 11 12.96 -7.26 24.37
CA ASP A 11 13.94 -6.43 25.08
C ASP A 11 15.38 -6.61 24.57
N ALA A 12 15.67 -7.76 23.95
CA ALA A 12 16.94 -7.99 23.26
C ALA A 12 16.94 -7.39 21.84
N LEU A 13 15.83 -7.51 21.13
CA LEU A 13 15.70 -7.07 19.74
C LEU A 13 15.69 -5.54 19.61
N ILE A 14 15.04 -4.82 20.55
CA ILE A 14 14.91 -3.36 20.51
C ILE A 14 16.26 -2.63 20.61
N LYS A 15 17.31 -3.30 21.07
CA LYS A 15 18.69 -2.80 21.10
C LYS A 15 19.30 -2.70 19.70
N ARG A 16 18.66 -3.29 18.69
CA ARG A 16 19.15 -3.37 17.30
C ARG A 16 18.45 -2.39 16.37
N GLY A 17 17.39 -1.74 16.83
CA GLY A 17 16.60 -0.79 16.05
C GLY A 17 15.40 -0.30 16.85
N ASN A 18 14.65 0.65 16.31
CA ASN A 18 13.50 1.26 16.99
C ASN A 18 12.14 0.79 16.45
N ALA A 19 12.12 -0.09 15.44
CA ALA A 19 10.90 -0.68 14.89
C ALA A 19 11.03 -2.22 14.90
N VAL A 20 10.37 -2.85 15.87
CA VAL A 20 10.44 -4.32 16.07
C VAL A 20 9.12 -4.94 15.64
N PRO A 21 9.10 -5.88 14.68
CA PRO A 21 7.89 -6.59 14.31
C PRO A 21 7.44 -7.55 15.43
N ILE A 22 6.21 -7.39 15.88
CA ILE A 22 5.49 -8.30 16.77
C ILE A 22 4.46 -9.03 15.91
N TYR A 23 4.35 -10.35 16.02
CA TYR A 23 3.43 -11.08 15.14
C TYR A 23 2.76 -12.26 15.81
N LEU A 24 1.63 -12.65 15.24
CA LEU A 24 0.85 -13.84 15.57
C LEU A 24 0.55 -14.59 14.28
N ASP A 25 0.78 -15.91 14.30
CA ASP A 25 0.41 -16.80 13.21
C ASP A 25 -0.90 -17.52 13.53
N LEU A 26 -1.83 -17.48 12.59
CA LEU A 26 -3.11 -18.17 12.60
C LEU A 26 -3.19 -19.12 11.40
N THR A 27 -4.02 -20.16 11.48
CA THR A 27 -4.36 -20.96 10.29
C THR A 27 -5.22 -20.11 9.34
N ALA A 28 -4.95 -20.18 8.03
CA ALA A 28 -5.71 -19.44 7.02
C ALA A 28 -6.92 -20.20 6.48
N ASP A 29 -7.23 -21.39 7.04
CA ASP A 29 -8.26 -22.30 6.50
C ASP A 29 -9.68 -21.70 6.50
N CYS A 30 -9.97 -20.81 7.44
CA CYS A 30 -11.29 -20.18 7.60
C CYS A 30 -11.39 -18.79 7.01
N GLU A 31 -10.30 -18.23 6.48
CA GLU A 31 -10.25 -16.86 5.95
C GLU A 31 -9.61 -16.83 4.57
N THR A 32 -10.17 -16.00 3.71
CA THR A 32 -9.53 -15.59 2.46
C THR A 32 -9.01 -14.15 2.59
N PRO A 33 -8.06 -13.68 1.76
CA PRO A 33 -7.65 -12.28 1.76
C PRO A 33 -8.83 -11.30 1.65
N LEU A 34 -9.83 -11.61 0.82
CA LEU A 34 -11.01 -10.77 0.66
C LEU A 34 -11.92 -10.79 1.89
N SER A 35 -12.15 -11.96 2.52
CA SER A 35 -12.98 -12.03 3.73
C SER A 35 -12.31 -11.30 4.90
N ALA A 36 -11.01 -11.48 5.09
CA ALA A 36 -10.24 -10.75 6.09
C ALA A 36 -10.26 -9.24 5.83
N TYR A 37 -10.04 -8.82 4.57
CA TYR A 37 -10.11 -7.43 4.17
C TYR A 37 -11.47 -6.80 4.52
N SER A 38 -12.55 -7.49 4.24
CA SER A 38 -13.91 -6.99 4.53
C SER A 38 -14.16 -6.79 6.02
N LYS A 39 -13.51 -7.61 6.89
CA LYS A 39 -13.64 -7.54 8.35
C LYS A 39 -12.78 -6.44 8.98
N ILE A 40 -11.56 -6.23 8.46
CA ILE A 40 -10.66 -5.20 8.99
C ILE A 40 -10.92 -3.81 8.40
N ARG A 41 -11.67 -3.74 7.29
CA ARG A 41 -12.02 -2.50 6.62
C ARG A 41 -12.94 -1.68 7.52
N GLU A 42 -12.39 -0.61 8.09
CA GLU A 42 -13.13 0.43 8.80
C GLU A 42 -13.42 1.61 7.84
N ASN A 43 -13.75 2.78 8.37
CA ASN A 43 -14.12 3.95 7.55
C ASN A 43 -12.91 4.73 7.00
N GLY A 44 -11.74 4.11 6.93
CA GLY A 44 -10.49 4.73 6.49
C GLY A 44 -9.89 4.08 5.25
N PRO A 45 -8.77 4.61 4.78
CA PRO A 45 -8.01 4.02 3.68
C PRO A 45 -7.48 2.64 4.05
N THR A 46 -7.56 1.73 3.10
CA THR A 46 -7.14 0.34 3.22
C THR A 46 -6.40 -0.07 1.96
N PHE A 47 -5.62 -1.15 2.05
CA PHE A 47 -5.02 -1.77 0.87
C PHE A 47 -5.19 -3.28 0.90
N LEU A 48 -5.25 -3.87 -0.28
CA LEU A 48 -5.18 -5.30 -0.52
C LEU A 48 -4.32 -5.54 -1.75
N PHE A 49 -3.19 -6.20 -1.56
CA PHE A 49 -2.35 -6.71 -2.64
C PHE A 49 -2.51 -8.21 -2.72
N GLU A 50 -3.11 -8.66 -3.79
CA GLU A 50 -3.39 -10.05 -4.05
C GLU A 50 -2.81 -10.46 -5.40
N SER A 51 -2.10 -11.59 -5.44
CA SER A 51 -1.55 -12.14 -6.67
C SER A 51 -2.18 -13.51 -6.93
N ILE A 52 -2.85 -13.64 -8.07
CA ILE A 52 -3.61 -14.84 -8.42
C ILE A 52 -2.87 -15.72 -9.44
N VAL A 53 -1.94 -15.15 -10.20
CA VAL A 53 -1.27 -15.84 -11.33
C VAL A 53 0.24 -15.89 -11.11
N GLY A 54 0.84 -17.08 -11.24
CA GLY A 54 2.30 -17.23 -11.20
C GLY A 54 2.86 -18.37 -10.33
N GLY A 55 1.99 -19.19 -9.75
CA GLY A 55 2.38 -20.33 -8.91
C GLY A 55 3.05 -19.91 -7.59
N GLU A 56 3.56 -20.87 -6.83
CA GLU A 56 4.10 -20.68 -5.48
C GLU A 56 5.26 -19.69 -5.34
N ARG A 57 5.95 -19.36 -6.44
CA ARG A 57 7.11 -18.45 -6.40
C ARG A 57 6.73 -16.96 -6.54
N ILE A 58 5.68 -16.64 -7.30
CA ILE A 58 5.30 -15.26 -7.63
C ILE A 58 4.07 -14.84 -6.83
N SER A 59 3.10 -15.73 -6.62
CA SER A 59 1.83 -15.45 -5.94
C SER A 59 1.74 -16.07 -4.54
N ARG A 60 2.88 -16.17 -3.86
CA ARG A 60 2.93 -16.80 -2.53
C ARG A 60 2.21 -16.02 -1.46
N TYR A 61 2.23 -14.68 -1.53
CA TYR A 61 1.73 -13.83 -0.47
C TYR A 61 0.61 -12.92 -0.95
N SER A 62 -0.39 -12.71 -0.08
CA SER A 62 -1.28 -11.56 -0.16
C SER A 62 -1.07 -10.67 1.06
N PHE A 63 -1.11 -9.35 0.85
CA PHE A 63 -0.88 -8.36 1.89
C PHE A 63 -2.07 -7.43 1.99
N LEU A 64 -2.55 -7.18 3.20
CA LEU A 64 -3.66 -6.28 3.43
C LEU A 64 -3.44 -5.49 4.72
N GLY A 65 -3.97 -4.28 4.76
CA GLY A 65 -3.89 -3.42 5.92
C GLY A 65 -4.98 -2.37 5.94
N ALA A 66 -5.25 -1.88 7.14
CA ALA A 66 -6.20 -0.84 7.44
C ALA A 66 -5.65 0.08 8.54
N ASN A 67 -6.32 1.20 8.81
CA ASN A 67 -5.94 2.13 9.87
C ASN A 67 -4.48 2.57 9.81
N PRO A 68 -4.03 3.17 8.70
CA PRO A 68 -2.66 3.66 8.60
C PRO A 68 -2.39 4.67 9.71
N ARG A 69 -1.13 4.69 10.18
CA ARG A 69 -0.70 5.66 11.19
C ARG A 69 -0.69 7.08 10.63
N LYS A 70 -0.36 7.20 9.34
CA LYS A 70 -0.23 8.49 8.66
C LYS A 70 -0.61 8.33 7.19
N ILE A 71 -1.16 9.38 6.59
CA ILE A 71 -1.54 9.43 5.19
C ILE A 71 -0.89 10.65 4.55
N TYR A 72 -0.19 10.46 3.44
CA TYR A 72 0.36 11.51 2.61
C TYR A 72 -0.45 11.64 1.33
N ARG A 73 -1.06 12.81 1.10
CA ARG A 73 -1.72 13.19 -0.15
C ARG A 73 -0.93 14.33 -0.77
N VAL A 74 -0.08 14.02 -1.73
CA VAL A 74 0.86 14.98 -2.31
C VAL A 74 0.30 15.47 -3.65
N PHE A 75 0.06 16.76 -3.74
CA PHE A 75 -0.34 17.47 -4.96
C PHE A 75 0.88 18.19 -5.55
N SER A 76 0.71 18.87 -6.66
CA SER A 76 1.81 19.55 -7.38
C SER A 76 2.45 20.71 -6.59
N ASP A 77 1.71 21.33 -5.68
CA ASP A 77 2.10 22.54 -4.94
C ASP A 77 2.06 22.37 -3.41
N HIS A 78 1.26 21.44 -2.91
CA HIS A 78 1.09 21.18 -1.47
C HIS A 78 0.94 19.70 -1.17
N CYS A 79 1.25 19.32 0.06
CA CYS A 79 1.00 17.99 0.62
C CYS A 79 0.10 18.12 1.85
N ILE A 80 -0.94 17.31 1.92
CA ILE A 80 -1.79 17.14 3.08
C ILE A 80 -1.36 15.86 3.81
N ILE A 81 -0.92 16.02 5.05
CA ILE A 81 -0.51 14.93 5.94
C ILE A 81 -1.62 14.75 6.96
N THR A 82 -2.21 13.56 7.00
CA THR A 82 -3.25 13.21 7.98
C THR A 82 -2.66 12.23 8.99
N GLU A 83 -2.72 12.57 10.26
CA GLU A 83 -2.27 11.72 11.37
C GLU A 83 -3.37 10.73 11.79
N LYS A 84 -3.03 9.78 12.67
CA LYS A 84 -3.96 8.74 13.16
C LYS A 84 -5.17 9.30 13.92
N ASP A 85 -5.04 10.45 14.55
CA ASP A 85 -6.12 11.15 15.25
C ASP A 85 -7.00 12.00 14.31
N HIS A 86 -6.79 11.87 12.99
CA HIS A 86 -7.44 12.63 11.93
C HIS A 86 -7.08 14.12 11.89
N SER A 87 -6.08 14.56 12.64
CA SER A 87 -5.54 15.90 12.47
C SER A 87 -4.82 16.01 11.13
N GLU A 88 -4.95 17.17 10.49
CA GLU A 88 -4.36 17.42 9.17
C GLU A 88 -3.38 18.60 9.23
N MET A 89 -2.26 18.42 8.56
CA MET A 89 -1.26 19.46 8.35
C MET A 89 -1.00 19.61 6.85
N THR A 90 -0.92 20.85 6.39
CA THR A 90 -0.57 21.15 4.99
C THR A 90 0.83 21.74 4.94
N VAL A 91 1.67 21.17 4.10
CA VAL A 91 3.04 21.65 3.84
C VAL A 91 3.25 21.86 2.34
N PRO A 92 4.18 22.73 1.92
CA PRO A 92 4.57 22.84 0.52
C PRO A 92 5.15 21.52 0.00
N THR A 93 4.85 21.18 -1.27
CA THR A 93 5.48 20.03 -1.92
C THR A 93 6.93 20.38 -2.28
N PRO A 94 7.91 19.57 -1.85
CA PRO A 94 9.31 19.77 -2.22
C PRO A 94 9.53 19.49 -3.72
N ALA A 95 10.70 19.89 -4.24
CA ALA A 95 11.06 19.66 -5.64
C ALA A 95 11.04 18.16 -6.02
N ASP A 96 11.48 17.31 -5.09
CA ASP A 96 11.26 15.85 -5.15
C ASP A 96 10.17 15.48 -4.15
N PRO A 97 8.94 15.20 -4.61
CA PRO A 97 7.83 14.85 -3.74
C PRO A 97 8.04 13.55 -2.93
N LEU A 98 8.88 12.61 -3.40
CA LEU A 98 9.19 11.37 -2.69
C LEU A 98 10.03 11.61 -1.43
N GLN A 99 10.74 12.75 -1.36
CA GLN A 99 11.51 13.14 -0.17
C GLN A 99 10.65 13.12 1.11
N LEU A 100 9.37 13.49 1.03
CA LEU A 100 8.46 13.45 2.17
C LEU A 100 8.29 12.03 2.75
N ILE A 101 8.25 11.04 1.87
CA ILE A 101 8.10 9.64 2.28
C ILE A 101 9.45 9.08 2.74
N GLU A 102 10.55 9.46 2.09
CA GLU A 102 11.89 9.07 2.48
C GLU A 102 12.24 9.59 3.88
N GLU A 103 11.96 10.85 4.18
CA GLU A 103 12.17 11.46 5.50
C GLU A 103 11.32 10.78 6.59
N GLU A 104 10.06 10.47 6.31
CA GLU A 104 9.21 9.71 7.22
C GLU A 104 9.82 8.34 7.53
N MET A 105 10.24 7.62 6.50
CA MET A 105 10.78 6.27 6.65
C MET A 105 12.18 6.25 7.28
N ALA A 106 12.99 7.30 7.08
CA ALA A 106 14.34 7.40 7.64
C ALA A 106 14.38 7.44 9.16
N SER A 107 13.26 7.81 9.80
CA SER A 107 13.14 7.82 11.27
C SER A 107 13.10 6.42 11.89
N TYR A 108 12.85 5.37 11.07
CA TYR A 108 12.70 3.99 11.53
C TYR A 108 13.92 3.16 11.18
N VAL A 109 14.42 2.43 12.18
CA VAL A 109 15.46 1.42 12.04
C VAL A 109 14.81 0.07 12.28
N PRO A 110 14.34 -0.62 11.22
CA PRO A 110 13.61 -1.88 11.36
C PRO A 110 14.53 -3.00 11.83
N VAL A 111 14.06 -3.79 12.79
CA VAL A 111 14.76 -4.98 13.27
C VAL A 111 14.39 -6.16 12.39
N HIS A 112 15.39 -6.71 11.69
CA HIS A 112 15.19 -7.90 10.87
C HIS A 112 15.07 -9.15 11.73
N ILE A 113 13.97 -9.90 11.54
CA ILE A 113 13.75 -11.24 12.12
C ILE A 113 13.80 -12.25 10.97
N PRO A 114 14.67 -13.29 11.05
CA PRO A 114 14.77 -14.31 10.01
C PRO A 114 13.44 -15.02 9.75
N GLY A 115 13.13 -15.29 8.49
CA GLY A 115 11.92 -15.99 8.07
C GLY A 115 10.65 -15.15 7.99
N MET A 116 10.75 -13.85 8.21
CA MET A 116 9.64 -12.93 7.95
C MET A 116 9.37 -12.78 6.44
N PRO A 117 8.11 -12.54 6.03
CA PRO A 117 7.77 -12.19 4.67
C PRO A 117 8.50 -10.93 4.17
N PRO A 118 8.59 -10.73 2.84
CA PRO A 118 9.34 -9.60 2.27
C PRO A 118 8.75 -8.23 2.60
N PHE A 119 7.46 -8.15 2.89
CA PHE A 119 6.79 -6.93 3.31
C PHE A 119 6.03 -7.17 4.62
N ILE A 120 6.31 -6.36 5.63
CA ILE A 120 5.73 -6.48 6.98
C ILE A 120 5.23 -5.13 7.54
N GLY A 121 5.31 -4.05 6.76
CA GLY A 121 4.92 -2.69 7.12
C GLY A 121 5.77 -1.66 6.38
N GLY A 122 5.45 -0.39 6.56
CA GLY A 122 6.13 0.73 5.91
C GLY A 122 5.19 1.58 5.08
N ALA A 123 5.64 2.09 3.94
CA ALA A 123 4.87 2.96 3.07
C ALA A 123 4.20 2.16 1.93
N VAL A 124 2.90 2.30 1.79
CA VAL A 124 2.07 1.66 0.75
C VAL A 124 1.27 2.72 0.03
N GLY A 125 1.30 2.73 -1.30
CA GLY A 125 0.56 3.73 -2.03
C GLY A 125 0.78 3.67 -3.53
N PHE A 126 0.60 4.80 -4.19
CA PHE A 126 0.85 4.92 -5.62
C PHE A 126 1.60 6.21 -5.96
N VAL A 127 2.29 6.14 -7.08
CA VAL A 127 2.88 7.26 -7.79
C VAL A 127 2.04 7.47 -9.04
N GLY A 128 1.41 8.63 -9.16
CA GLY A 128 0.62 9.01 -10.34
C GLY A 128 1.52 9.33 -11.54
N HIS A 129 0.95 9.23 -12.74
CA HIS A 129 1.68 9.52 -13.97
C HIS A 129 2.29 10.94 -13.99
N GLU A 130 1.59 11.90 -13.39
CA GLU A 130 2.01 13.32 -13.31
C GLU A 130 3.27 13.54 -12.49
N PHE A 131 3.75 12.54 -11.73
CA PHE A 131 5.04 12.58 -11.03
C PHE A 131 6.20 12.83 -12.00
N ILE A 132 6.04 12.47 -13.29
CA ILE A 132 7.04 12.74 -14.34
C ILE A 132 7.46 14.21 -14.38
N HIS A 133 6.57 15.15 -14.03
CA HIS A 133 6.88 16.59 -14.04
C HIS A 133 7.87 17.01 -12.95
N SER A 134 8.07 16.17 -11.92
CA SER A 134 9.11 16.39 -10.91
C SER A 134 10.49 15.87 -11.35
N VAL A 135 10.51 14.95 -12.33
CA VAL A 135 11.73 14.31 -12.83
C VAL A 135 12.17 14.91 -14.16
N GLU A 136 11.19 15.16 -15.06
CA GLU A 136 11.44 15.62 -16.43
C GLU A 136 10.64 16.90 -16.71
N THR A 137 11.34 18.03 -16.64
CA THR A 137 10.73 19.36 -16.78
C THR A 137 10.31 19.72 -18.20
N THR A 138 10.80 18.98 -19.21
CA THR A 138 10.43 19.20 -20.62
C THR A 138 9.07 18.62 -20.98
N VAL A 139 8.51 17.73 -20.16
CA VAL A 139 7.16 17.17 -20.36
C VAL A 139 6.12 18.23 -20.04
N PRO A 140 5.24 18.59 -20.98
CA PRO A 140 4.21 19.60 -20.73
C PRO A 140 3.18 19.10 -19.70
N LYS A 141 2.81 19.98 -18.76
CA LYS A 141 1.74 19.68 -17.81
C LYS A 141 0.39 19.57 -18.53
N PRO A 142 -0.50 18.67 -18.05
CA PRO A 142 -1.83 18.57 -18.63
C PRO A 142 -2.59 19.90 -18.47
N SER A 143 -3.34 20.28 -19.48
CA SER A 143 -4.15 21.51 -19.47
C SER A 143 -5.37 21.44 -18.55
N LYS A 144 -5.76 20.22 -18.13
CA LYS A 144 -6.93 19.93 -17.28
C LYS A 144 -6.59 18.83 -16.29
N ASN A 145 -6.99 19.02 -15.05
CA ASN A 145 -6.97 17.98 -14.01
C ASN A 145 -8.37 17.89 -13.39
N PRO A 146 -9.36 17.31 -14.10
CA PRO A 146 -10.76 17.30 -13.65
C PRO A 146 -11.01 16.40 -12.44
N LEU A 147 -10.10 15.49 -12.14
CA LEU A 147 -10.25 14.55 -11.03
C LEU A 147 -9.57 15.03 -9.74
N GLU A 148 -8.74 16.05 -9.81
CA GLU A 148 -7.98 16.61 -8.68
C GLU A 148 -7.29 15.53 -7.82
N LEU A 149 -6.76 14.49 -8.48
CA LEU A 149 -6.08 13.40 -7.81
C LEU A 149 -4.68 13.83 -7.34
N PRO A 150 -4.21 13.30 -6.19
CA PRO A 150 -2.85 13.54 -5.75
C PRO A 150 -1.84 12.88 -6.70
N VAL A 151 -0.68 13.51 -6.86
CA VAL A 151 0.46 12.98 -7.61
C VAL A 151 1.07 11.77 -6.91
N LEU A 152 1.13 11.82 -5.56
CA LEU A 152 1.50 10.70 -4.72
C LEU A 152 0.44 10.51 -3.65
N TYR A 153 0.11 9.26 -3.36
CA TYR A 153 -0.75 8.90 -2.23
C TYR A 153 -0.10 7.74 -1.48
N TYR A 154 0.29 7.96 -0.22
CA TYR A 154 0.94 6.96 0.60
C TYR A 154 0.28 6.80 1.96
N LEU A 155 0.14 5.56 2.36
CA LEU A 155 -0.26 5.12 3.69
C LEU A 155 0.98 4.64 4.43
N ILE A 156 1.24 5.17 5.60
CA ILE A 156 2.26 4.63 6.51
C ILE A 156 1.58 3.64 7.43
N THR A 157 1.90 2.36 7.26
CA THR A 157 1.24 1.27 7.97
C THR A 157 2.20 0.57 8.92
N ASP A 158 1.78 0.44 10.17
CA ASP A 158 2.50 -0.28 11.21
C ASP A 158 1.96 -1.71 11.36
N SER A 159 0.78 -1.99 10.81
CA SER A 159 0.12 -3.30 10.88
C SER A 159 -0.19 -3.85 9.49
N VAL A 160 0.17 -5.10 9.25
CA VAL A 160 -0.08 -5.82 7.99
C VAL A 160 -0.55 -7.23 8.29
N LEU A 161 -1.63 -7.65 7.65
CA LEU A 161 -2.06 -9.04 7.60
C LEU A 161 -1.46 -9.67 6.34
N ILE A 162 -0.84 -10.84 6.51
CA ILE A 162 -0.07 -11.50 5.46
C ILE A 162 -0.55 -12.93 5.32
N PHE A 163 -1.13 -13.26 4.18
CA PHE A 163 -1.45 -14.64 3.83
C PHE A 163 -0.24 -15.28 3.15
N ASP A 164 0.32 -16.33 3.75
CA ASP A 164 1.28 -17.22 3.11
C ASP A 164 0.51 -18.41 2.52
N HIS A 165 0.17 -18.32 1.25
CA HIS A 165 -0.63 -19.34 0.55
C HIS A 165 0.07 -20.70 0.47
N ALA A 166 1.41 -20.72 0.45
CA ALA A 166 2.17 -21.98 0.43
C ALA A 166 2.16 -22.71 1.76
N LYS A 167 2.07 -21.96 2.89
CA LYS A 167 2.02 -22.52 4.24
C LYS A 167 0.61 -22.58 4.82
N GLN A 168 -0.36 -21.96 4.16
CA GLN A 168 -1.74 -21.79 4.66
C GLN A 168 -1.77 -21.11 6.04
N VAL A 169 -0.98 -20.05 6.18
CA VAL A 169 -0.86 -19.25 7.40
C VAL A 169 -1.31 -17.82 7.14
N LEU A 170 -2.12 -17.29 8.05
CA LEU A 170 -2.41 -15.88 8.18
C LEU A 170 -1.53 -15.31 9.30
N ARG A 171 -0.58 -14.45 8.96
CA ARG A 171 0.26 -13.72 9.91
C ARG A 171 -0.29 -12.33 10.12
N ILE A 172 -0.56 -11.97 11.36
CA ILE A 172 -0.82 -10.59 11.78
C ILE A 172 0.49 -10.03 12.29
N CYS A 173 1.05 -9.04 11.62
CA CYS A 173 2.30 -8.38 11.98
C CYS A 173 2.04 -6.93 12.34
N VAL A 174 2.51 -6.50 13.51
CA VAL A 174 2.42 -5.12 14.01
C VAL A 174 3.78 -4.66 14.48
N HIS A 175 4.23 -3.47 14.05
CA HIS A 175 5.50 -2.92 14.52
C HIS A 175 5.32 -2.23 15.87
N ALA A 176 6.10 -2.68 16.86
CA ALA A 176 6.32 -1.92 18.07
C ALA A 176 7.34 -0.81 17.77
N LEU A 177 6.89 0.44 17.80
CA LEU A 177 7.69 1.63 17.50
C LEU A 177 8.15 2.29 18.81
N CYS A 178 9.48 2.46 18.95
CA CYS A 178 10.12 3.08 20.11
C CYS A 178 10.78 4.40 19.68
N ASP A 179 9.96 5.36 19.31
CA ASP A 179 10.31 6.73 18.91
C ASP A 179 10.18 7.72 20.07
N GLY A 180 10.83 7.45 21.20
CA GLY A 180 10.67 8.17 22.46
C GLY A 180 9.63 7.56 23.41
N THR A 181 8.88 6.55 22.96
CA THR A 181 7.99 5.75 23.82
C THR A 181 8.79 4.72 24.59
N ASP A 182 8.44 4.45 25.85
CA ASP A 182 9.07 3.38 26.61
C ASP A 182 8.76 2.01 25.99
N THR A 183 9.71 1.08 26.15
CA THR A 183 9.67 -0.22 25.49
C THR A 183 8.47 -1.10 25.92
N GLU A 184 8.00 -0.94 27.16
CA GLU A 184 6.85 -1.69 27.68
C GLU A 184 5.56 -1.20 27.01
N THR A 185 5.37 0.10 26.96
CA THR A 185 4.22 0.73 26.27
C THR A 185 4.19 0.38 24.78
N ALA A 186 5.35 0.44 24.10
CA ALA A 186 5.44 0.11 22.68
C ALA A 186 5.05 -1.36 22.41
N TYR A 187 5.58 -2.30 23.20
CA TYR A 187 5.23 -3.71 23.12
C TYR A 187 3.74 -3.95 23.36
N ASN A 188 3.22 -3.42 24.46
CA ASN A 188 1.81 -3.60 24.84
C ASN A 188 0.84 -3.01 23.82
N LYS A 189 1.15 -1.86 23.20
CA LYS A 189 0.37 -1.29 22.10
C LYS A 189 0.32 -2.22 20.89
N ALA A 190 1.45 -2.81 20.51
CA ALA A 190 1.49 -3.74 19.39
C ALA A 190 0.70 -5.03 19.68
N VAL A 191 0.81 -5.58 20.89
CA VAL A 191 0.02 -6.75 21.34
C VAL A 191 -1.47 -6.42 21.31
N SER A 192 -1.89 -5.29 21.88
CA SER A 192 -3.30 -4.86 21.89
C SER A 192 -3.85 -4.68 20.50
N GLU A 193 -3.04 -4.19 19.56
CA GLU A 193 -3.47 -4.06 18.14
C GLU A 193 -3.63 -5.43 17.47
N ILE A 194 -2.75 -6.41 17.76
CA ILE A 194 -2.93 -7.79 17.30
C ILE A 194 -4.24 -8.36 17.85
N GLU A 195 -4.50 -8.19 19.14
CA GLU A 195 -5.73 -8.67 19.78
C GLU A 195 -6.98 -8.03 19.18
N ARG A 196 -6.94 -6.73 18.89
CA ARG A 196 -8.02 -6.01 18.19
C ARG A 196 -8.28 -6.59 16.81
N ILE A 197 -7.23 -6.84 16.02
CA ILE A 197 -7.35 -7.43 14.68
C ILE A 197 -7.94 -8.84 14.77
N VAL A 198 -7.49 -9.67 15.72
CA VAL A 198 -8.05 -11.01 15.95
C VAL A 198 -9.54 -10.93 16.26
N ALA A 199 -9.95 -9.99 17.11
CA ALA A 199 -11.37 -9.79 17.43
C ALA A 199 -12.19 -9.40 16.20
N LEU A 200 -11.67 -8.55 15.32
CA LEU A 200 -12.32 -8.20 14.05
C LEU A 200 -12.46 -9.42 13.14
N LEU A 201 -11.42 -10.24 13.01
CA LEU A 201 -11.46 -11.46 12.19
C LEU A 201 -12.50 -12.47 12.70
N GLN A 202 -12.76 -12.51 14.00
CA GLN A 202 -13.80 -13.36 14.60
C GLN A 202 -15.23 -12.84 14.41
N THR A 203 -15.38 -11.58 13.94
CA THR A 203 -16.71 -11.00 13.73
C THR A 203 -17.38 -11.66 12.53
N PRO A 204 -18.62 -12.19 12.68
CA PRO A 204 -19.38 -12.72 11.55
C PRO A 204 -19.66 -11.64 10.51
N GLN A 205 -19.41 -11.95 9.24
CA GLN A 205 -19.69 -11.05 8.13
C GLN A 205 -20.34 -11.82 6.98
N THR A 206 -21.38 -11.23 6.39
CA THR A 206 -22.01 -11.77 5.21
C THR A 206 -21.46 -11.05 3.98
N LEU A 207 -20.75 -11.77 3.13
CA LEU A 207 -20.34 -11.29 1.81
C LEU A 207 -21.45 -11.56 0.81
N THR A 208 -21.82 -10.54 0.04
CA THR A 208 -22.81 -10.70 -1.02
C THR A 208 -22.16 -11.36 -2.23
N HIS A 209 -22.71 -12.48 -2.67
CA HIS A 209 -22.32 -13.11 -3.91
C HIS A 209 -22.87 -12.33 -5.10
N CYS A 210 -22.02 -11.95 -6.03
CA CYS A 210 -22.43 -11.38 -7.31
C CYS A 210 -22.50 -12.50 -8.35
N SER A 211 -23.59 -12.56 -9.11
CA SER A 211 -23.66 -13.44 -10.28
C SER A 211 -22.73 -12.90 -11.37
N LEU A 212 -21.97 -13.80 -11.99
CA LEU A 212 -21.20 -13.47 -13.19
C LEU A 212 -22.22 -13.23 -14.33
N GLN A 213 -22.39 -11.97 -14.70
CA GLN A 213 -23.16 -11.60 -15.88
C GLN A 213 -22.19 -11.11 -16.95
N GLU A 214 -22.34 -11.59 -18.16
CA GLU A 214 -21.62 -10.98 -19.27
C GLU A 214 -22.12 -9.53 -19.43
N PRO A 215 -21.21 -8.54 -19.42
CA PRO A 215 -21.61 -7.16 -19.64
C PRO A 215 -22.21 -7.03 -21.03
N LYS A 216 -23.45 -6.59 -21.13
CA LYS A 216 -24.03 -6.14 -22.39
C LYS A 216 -23.40 -4.79 -22.74
N ILE A 217 -22.46 -4.80 -23.65
CA ILE A 217 -21.90 -3.57 -24.22
C ILE A 217 -22.81 -3.16 -25.36
N ASP A 218 -23.74 -2.29 -25.09
CA ASP A 218 -24.69 -1.79 -26.11
C ASP A 218 -24.04 -0.78 -27.07
N SER A 219 -22.94 -0.13 -26.66
CA SER A 219 -22.17 0.78 -27.50
C SER A 219 -20.74 0.93 -26.98
N VAL A 220 -19.80 1.16 -27.87
CA VAL A 220 -18.44 1.56 -27.50
C VAL A 220 -18.50 2.99 -26.98
N PRO A 221 -17.95 3.31 -25.79
CA PRO A 221 -17.91 4.67 -25.28
C PRO A 221 -17.20 5.62 -26.28
N GLU A 222 -17.64 6.85 -26.34
CA GLU A 222 -16.98 7.87 -27.15
C GLU A 222 -15.56 8.14 -26.60
N GLY A 223 -14.56 8.08 -27.47
CA GLY A 223 -13.18 8.35 -27.12
C GLY A 223 -12.91 9.84 -26.98
N ASN A 224 -11.86 10.21 -26.23
CA ASN A 224 -11.40 11.58 -26.09
C ASN A 224 -10.66 12.13 -27.34
N ILE A 225 -10.33 11.24 -28.30
CA ILE A 225 -9.75 11.56 -29.62
C ILE A 225 -10.51 10.82 -30.71
N SER A 226 -10.56 11.40 -31.90
CA SER A 226 -11.18 10.73 -33.03
C SER A 226 -10.33 9.59 -33.59
N GLN A 227 -10.95 8.62 -34.26
CA GLN A 227 -10.24 7.52 -34.93
C GLN A 227 -9.17 8.03 -35.90
N LYS A 228 -9.45 9.12 -36.64
CA LYS A 228 -8.51 9.72 -37.58
C LYS A 228 -7.26 10.26 -36.88
N GLU A 229 -7.44 10.96 -35.77
CA GLU A 229 -6.32 11.48 -34.96
C GLU A 229 -5.50 10.35 -34.36
N PHE A 230 -6.15 9.30 -33.87
CA PHE A 230 -5.46 8.13 -33.32
C PHE A 230 -4.59 7.46 -34.39
N VAL A 231 -5.14 7.20 -35.59
CA VAL A 231 -4.40 6.60 -36.70
C VAL A 231 -3.21 7.48 -37.11
N ALA A 232 -3.38 8.80 -37.16
CA ALA A 232 -2.29 9.71 -37.48
C ALA A 232 -1.18 9.68 -36.42
N ALA A 233 -1.55 9.58 -35.14
CA ALA A 233 -0.59 9.43 -34.04
C ALA A 233 0.19 8.11 -34.12
N VAL A 234 -0.48 6.99 -34.47
CA VAL A 234 0.16 5.68 -34.70
C VAL A 234 1.21 5.78 -35.81
N GLU A 235 0.89 6.38 -36.96
CA GLU A 235 1.86 6.52 -38.06
C GLU A 235 3.06 7.38 -37.63
N LYS A 236 2.85 8.46 -36.90
CA LYS A 236 3.94 9.29 -36.37
C LYS A 236 4.85 8.53 -35.40
N VAL A 237 4.27 7.69 -34.52
CA VAL A 237 5.06 6.83 -33.60
C VAL A 237 5.89 5.81 -34.40
N LYS A 238 5.35 5.23 -35.47
CA LYS A 238 6.11 4.33 -36.35
C LYS A 238 7.33 5.04 -36.97
N ASP A 239 7.22 6.32 -37.29
CA ASP A 239 8.36 7.10 -37.78
C ASP A 239 9.41 7.32 -36.68
N TYR A 240 9.01 7.62 -35.45
CA TYR A 240 9.92 7.70 -34.30
C TYR A 240 10.64 6.38 -34.02
N ILE A 241 9.94 5.25 -34.14
CA ILE A 241 10.56 3.90 -34.02
C ILE A 241 11.62 3.69 -35.11
N ARG A 242 11.32 4.06 -36.38
CA ARG A 242 12.26 3.95 -37.49
C ARG A 242 13.47 4.87 -37.33
N ALA A 243 13.29 6.03 -36.74
CA ALA A 243 14.36 6.99 -36.44
C ALA A 243 15.24 6.55 -35.24
N GLY A 244 14.79 5.59 -34.45
CA GLY A 244 15.49 5.13 -33.25
C GLY A 244 15.21 5.96 -31.99
N ASP A 245 14.21 6.87 -32.04
CA ASP A 245 13.87 7.73 -30.91
C ASP A 245 13.14 6.97 -29.80
N VAL A 246 12.33 5.96 -30.17
CA VAL A 246 11.58 5.12 -29.23
C VAL A 246 11.55 3.67 -29.69
N ILE A 247 11.40 2.73 -28.77
CA ILE A 247 11.25 1.30 -29.05
C ILE A 247 9.77 0.91 -28.98
N GLN A 248 9.04 1.46 -28.01
CA GLN A 248 7.63 1.21 -27.75
C GLN A 248 6.97 2.48 -27.23
N THR A 249 5.73 2.71 -27.64
CA THR A 249 4.91 3.83 -27.15
C THR A 249 3.47 3.36 -26.96
N VAL A 250 2.86 3.76 -25.88
CA VAL A 250 1.42 3.61 -25.64
C VAL A 250 0.75 4.95 -25.94
N LEU A 251 -0.29 4.93 -26.79
CA LEU A 251 -1.06 6.09 -27.21
C LEU A 251 -2.42 6.12 -26.51
#